data_a9a72b24ffde32513bcc1c57e3f7d8ca
#
_entry.id   a9a72b24ffde32513bcc1c57e3f7d8ca
#
_cell.length_a   1.000
_cell.length_b   1.000
_cell.length_c   1.000
_cell.angle_alpha   90.00
_cell.angle_beta   90.00
_cell.angle_gamma   90.00
#
_symmetry.space_group_name_H-M   'P 1'
#
loop_
_entity.id
_entity.type
_entity.pdbx_description
1 polymer ?
#
loop_
_entity_poly.entity_id
_entity_poly.type
_entity_poly.pdbx_seq_one_letter_code
_entity_poly.pdbx_strand_id
1 'polypeptide(L)' 'MNHSTTRATILPEIIRKIMAHDHLSEDEALRAFYSSATGASFANDETGLYGQSPNYISGLYLEEQRERA' A
#
# COMPACT_ATOMS: atom_id res chain seq x y z
N MET A 1 -7.16 -16.66 -11.73
CA MET A 1 -7.55 -15.28 -12.06
C MET A 1 -6.73 -14.31 -11.21
N ASN A 2 -6.17 -13.28 -11.81
CA ASN A 2 -5.42 -12.30 -11.02
C ASN A 2 -6.29 -11.08 -10.75
N HIS A 3 -5.88 -10.29 -9.79
CA HIS A 3 -6.62 -9.10 -9.36
C HIS A 3 -5.84 -7.82 -9.62
N SER A 4 -5.01 -7.85 -10.68
CA SER A 4 -4.17 -6.70 -11.00
C SER A 4 -4.97 -5.45 -11.33
N THR A 5 -6.13 -5.60 -11.97
CA THR A 5 -6.99 -4.46 -12.28
C THR A 5 -7.53 -3.82 -11.01
N THR A 6 -7.97 -4.65 -10.05
CA THR A 6 -8.46 -4.16 -8.77
C THR A 6 -7.35 -3.42 -8.02
N ARG A 7 -6.15 -4.01 -7.97
CA ARG A 7 -5.01 -3.37 -7.32
C ARG A 7 -4.66 -2.04 -7.99
N ALA A 8 -4.66 -2.02 -9.33
CA ALA A 8 -4.32 -0.81 -10.06
C ALA A 8 -5.34 0.31 -9.81
N THR A 9 -6.59 -0.05 -9.54
CA THR A 9 -7.63 0.93 -9.29
C THR A 9 -7.45 1.62 -7.94
N ILE A 10 -7.06 0.88 -6.91
CA ILE A 10 -6.95 1.44 -5.56
C ILE A 10 -5.55 1.90 -5.19
N LEU A 11 -4.53 1.44 -5.90
CA LEU A 11 -3.14 1.79 -5.59
C LEU A 11 -2.88 3.29 -5.57
N PRO A 12 -3.36 4.09 -6.54
CA PRO A 12 -3.10 5.53 -6.50
C PRO A 12 -3.61 6.20 -5.22
N GLU A 13 -4.74 5.74 -4.70
CA GLU A 13 -5.27 6.28 -3.44
C GLU A 13 -4.35 5.97 -2.27
N ILE A 14 -3.85 4.72 -2.21
CA ILE A 14 -2.93 4.30 -1.16
C ILE A 14 -1.67 5.16 -1.21
N ILE A 15 -1.09 5.29 -2.40
CA ILE A 15 0.15 6.03 -2.57
C ILE A 15 -0.02 7.50 -2.22
N ARG A 16 -1.15 8.09 -2.63
CA ARG A 16 -1.43 9.49 -2.31
C ARG A 16 -1.44 9.72 -0.79
N LYS A 17 -2.04 8.80 -0.05
CA LYS A 17 -2.11 8.90 1.40
C LYS A 17 -0.72 8.79 2.04
N ILE A 18 0.11 7.91 1.51
CA ILE A 18 1.49 7.75 2.00
C ILE A 18 2.31 9.01 1.70
N MET A 19 2.17 9.54 0.48
CA MET A 19 2.86 10.76 0.08
C MET A 19 2.53 11.92 1.03
N ALA A 20 1.24 12.08 1.32
CA ALA A 20 0.79 13.17 2.19
C ALA A 20 1.28 13.00 3.62
N HIS A 21 1.25 11.77 4.13
CA HIS A 21 1.64 11.52 5.52
C HIS A 21 3.14 11.65 5.74
N ASP A 22 3.94 11.11 4.82
CA ASP A 22 5.39 11.02 4.97
C ASP A 22 6.17 12.08 4.17
N HIS A 23 5.45 12.93 3.44
CA HIS A 23 6.06 13.97 2.60
C HIS A 23 7.01 13.38 1.56
N LEU A 24 6.58 12.32 0.93
CA LEU A 24 7.37 11.63 -0.09
C LEU A 24 6.87 11.97 -1.49
N SER A 25 7.77 11.83 -2.48
CA SER A 25 7.36 11.88 -3.87
C SER A 25 6.61 10.58 -4.20
N GLU A 26 5.92 10.57 -5.34
CA GLU A 26 5.20 9.38 -5.77
C GLU A 26 6.14 8.18 -5.89
N ASP A 27 7.30 8.40 -6.51
CA ASP A 27 8.28 7.35 -6.72
C ASP A 27 8.78 6.78 -5.40
N GLU A 28 9.08 7.66 -4.46
CA GLU A 28 9.54 7.26 -3.13
C GLU A 28 8.46 6.47 -2.39
N ALA A 29 7.22 6.94 -2.48
CA ALA A 29 6.09 6.28 -1.80
C ALA A 29 5.85 4.89 -2.39
N LEU A 30 5.91 4.76 -3.72
CA LEU A 30 5.75 3.46 -4.36
C LEU A 30 6.82 2.46 -3.92
N ARG A 31 8.07 2.90 -3.91
CA ARG A 31 9.17 2.05 -3.48
C ARG A 31 9.03 1.63 -2.03
N ALA A 32 8.70 2.58 -1.18
CA ALA A 32 8.52 2.29 0.25
C ALA A 32 7.39 1.30 0.46
N PHE A 33 6.27 1.51 -0.23
CA PHE A 33 5.10 0.65 -0.09
C PHE A 33 5.43 -0.78 -0.52
N TYR A 34 6.02 -0.96 -1.71
CA TYR A 34 6.30 -2.29 -2.21
C TYR A 34 7.47 -2.98 -1.51
N SER A 35 8.28 -2.23 -0.77
CA SER A 35 9.33 -2.81 0.05
C SER A 35 8.83 -3.25 1.41
N SER A 36 7.61 -2.86 1.78
CA SER A 36 7.03 -3.20 3.08
C SER A 36 6.33 -4.55 3.06
N ALA A 37 6.08 -5.10 4.23
CA ALA A 37 5.30 -6.32 4.35
C ALA A 37 3.86 -6.09 3.88
N THR A 38 3.30 -4.92 4.19
CA THR A 38 1.96 -4.55 3.74
C THR A 38 1.89 -4.53 2.22
N GLY A 39 2.87 -3.93 1.56
CA GLY A 39 2.91 -3.89 0.09
C GLY A 39 3.07 -5.27 -0.52
N ALA A 40 3.88 -6.13 0.09
CA ALA A 40 4.06 -7.49 -0.39
C ALA A 40 2.74 -8.26 -0.29
N SER A 41 2.01 -8.09 0.82
CA SER A 41 0.70 -8.73 0.98
C SER A 41 -0.30 -8.20 -0.03
N PHE A 42 -0.28 -6.89 -0.29
CA PHE A 42 -1.16 -6.27 -1.27
C PHE A 42 -0.94 -6.86 -2.67
N ALA A 43 0.31 -7.11 -3.02
CA ALA A 43 0.66 -7.65 -4.33
C ALA A 43 0.34 -9.14 -4.48
N ASN A 44 0.10 -9.83 -3.37
CA ASN A 44 -0.18 -11.26 -3.38
C ASN A 44 -1.68 -11.52 -3.36
N ASP A 45 -2.21 -12.08 -4.44
CA ASP A 45 -3.64 -12.35 -4.58
C ASP A 45 -4.18 -13.24 -3.47
N GLU A 46 -3.36 -14.12 -2.92
CA GLU A 46 -3.79 -15.08 -1.91
C GLU A 46 -4.15 -14.43 -0.58
N THR A 47 -3.60 -13.26 -0.28
CA THR A 47 -3.89 -12.59 0.98
C THR A 47 -5.24 -11.91 1.00
N GLY A 48 -5.79 -11.57 -0.17
CA GLY A 48 -7.06 -10.85 -0.28
C GLY A 48 -6.99 -9.39 0.14
N LEU A 49 -5.79 -8.88 0.44
CA LEU A 49 -5.67 -7.51 0.92
C LEU A 49 -6.15 -6.49 -0.10
N TYR A 50 -6.01 -6.80 -1.39
CA TYR A 50 -6.49 -5.92 -2.46
C TYR A 50 -7.99 -5.63 -2.37
N GLY A 51 -8.74 -6.43 -1.61
CA GLY A 51 -10.18 -6.23 -1.44
C GLY A 51 -10.54 -5.25 -0.33
N GLN A 52 -9.54 -4.76 0.41
CA GLN A 52 -9.79 -3.81 1.48
C GLN A 52 -9.73 -2.38 0.96
N SER A 53 -10.23 -1.43 1.75
CA SER A 53 -10.23 -0.03 1.33
C SER A 53 -8.81 0.55 1.32
N PRO A 54 -8.58 1.59 0.50
CA PRO A 54 -7.29 2.28 0.53
C PRO A 54 -6.93 2.81 1.92
N ASN A 55 -7.93 3.28 2.68
CA ASN A 55 -7.70 3.76 4.05
C ASN A 55 -7.17 2.64 4.94
N TYR A 56 -7.77 1.47 4.84
CA TYR A 56 -7.36 0.33 5.66
C TYR A 56 -5.93 -0.08 5.31
N ILE A 57 -5.63 -0.19 4.02
CA ILE A 57 -4.32 -0.65 3.56
C ILE A 57 -3.23 0.37 3.91
N SER A 58 -3.49 1.66 3.68
CA SER A 58 -2.51 2.67 4.04
C SER A 58 -2.31 2.74 5.55
N GLY A 59 -3.37 2.49 6.32
CA GLY A 59 -3.28 2.42 7.78
C GLY A 59 -2.37 1.29 8.24
N LEU A 60 -2.49 0.12 7.60
CA LEU A 60 -1.61 -1.01 7.90
C LEU A 60 -0.15 -0.66 7.60
N TYR A 61 0.08 -0.01 6.48
CA TYR A 61 1.42 0.39 6.10
C TYR A 61 2.03 1.36 7.14
N LEU A 62 1.27 2.37 7.52
CA LEU A 62 1.75 3.36 8.48
C LEU A 62 2.00 2.74 9.85
N GLU A 63 1.16 1.81 10.26
CA GLU A 63 1.34 1.09 11.51
C GLU A 63 2.62 0.26 11.47
N GLU A 64 2.86 -0.42 10.35
CA GLU A 64 4.07 -1.20 10.15
C GLU A 64 5.32 -0.33 10.27
N GLN A 65 5.31 0.84 9.64
CA GLN A 65 6.46 1.75 9.70
C GLN A 65 6.70 2.24 11.10
N ARG A 66 5.64 2.52 11.84
CA ARG A 66 5.76 2.98 13.21
C ARG A 66 6.39 1.92 14.11
N GLU A 67 6.03 0.66 13.89
CA GLU A 67 6.57 -0.44 14.69
C GLU A 67 8.04 -0.74 14.36
N ARG A 68 8.47 -0.39 13.15
CA ARG A 68 9.84 -0.63 12.70
C ARG A 68 10.78 0.51 13.06
N ALA A 69 10.24 1.64 13.47
CA ALA A 69 11.04 2.82 13.77
C ALA A 69 11.85 2.66 15.06
#